data_83b02fc84f67af714fb49a5ff2fab900
#
_entry.id   83b02fc84f67af714fb49a5ff2fab900
#
_cell.length_a   1.000
_cell.length_b   1.000
_cell.length_c   1.000
_cell.angle_alpha   90.00
_cell.angle_beta   90.00
_cell.angle_gamma   90.00
#
_symmetry.space_group_name_H-M   'P 1'
#
loop_
_entity.id
_entity.type
_entity.pdbx_description
1 polymer ?
#
loop_
_entity_poly.entity_id
_entity_poly.type
_entity_poly.pdbx_seq_one_letter_code
_entity_poly.pdbx_strand_id
1 'polypeptide(L)'
;MPSRTPAAPAAARKSPAVARTKADSKPARRGLAVGDPAPAFDLPGDDGQRHSLAGLQGRRFVLYFYPRDSTPGCTTEACDFRDREPALKKAGVPVLGVSGDDLKSHAKFRGKYQLGFPLLSDPDHAVAGAYGAFGEKMMYGRALQGIIRSTFLIGPDGRVEAVWSPVKVAGHAEAVLQAVREAAAGKATSA
;
A
#
# COMPACT_ATOMS: atom_id res chain seq x y z
N MET A 1 -75.78 -1.73 9.72
CA MET A 1 -74.66 -0.87 10.17
C MET A 1 -73.61 -1.75 10.76
N PRO A 2 -72.50 -2.10 10.04
CA PRO A 2 -71.38 -2.82 10.65
C PRO A 2 -70.29 -1.84 11.05
N SER A 3 -69.82 -1.98 12.28
CA SER A 3 -68.72 -1.20 12.91
C SER A 3 -67.38 -1.48 12.31
N ARG A 4 -66.69 -0.40 11.96
CA ARG A 4 -65.32 -0.44 11.48
C ARG A 4 -64.35 -0.48 12.65
N THR A 5 -63.50 -1.53 12.73
CA THR A 5 -62.35 -1.61 13.62
C THR A 5 -61.17 -0.91 12.97
N PRO A 6 -60.42 -0.01 13.62
CA PRO A 6 -59.21 0.55 13.07
C PRO A 6 -58.03 -0.38 13.31
N ALA A 7 -57.24 -0.57 12.24
CA ALA A 7 -55.96 -1.30 12.26
C ALA A 7 -54.88 -0.54 13.03
N ALA A 8 -54.11 -1.25 13.83
CA ALA A 8 -52.93 -0.76 14.55
C ALA A 8 -51.72 -0.52 13.60
N PRO A 9 -50.90 0.50 13.85
CA PRO A 9 -49.71 0.76 13.02
C PRO A 9 -48.56 -0.20 13.34
N ALA A 10 -47.94 -0.70 12.30
CA ALA A 10 -46.74 -1.56 12.35
C ALA A 10 -45.56 -0.87 13.02
N ALA A 11 -44.97 -1.54 13.99
CA ALA A 11 -43.74 -1.12 14.68
C ALA A 11 -42.54 -1.12 13.74
N ALA A 12 -41.94 0.03 13.56
CA ALA A 12 -40.67 0.19 12.86
C ALA A 12 -39.55 -0.51 13.64
N ARG A 13 -38.97 -1.54 13.06
CA ARG A 13 -37.73 -2.19 13.56
C ARG A 13 -36.56 -1.27 13.40
N LYS A 14 -36.00 -0.77 14.50
CA LYS A 14 -34.76 -0.05 14.55
C LYS A 14 -33.62 -1.04 14.28
N SER A 15 -32.88 -0.84 13.20
CA SER A 15 -31.60 -1.52 12.91
C SER A 15 -30.58 -1.19 13.99
N PRO A 16 -29.78 -2.15 14.46
CA PRO A 16 -28.72 -1.86 15.42
C PRO A 16 -27.61 -1.03 14.74
N ALA A 17 -27.25 0.07 15.38
CA ALA A 17 -26.12 0.89 15.00
C ALA A 17 -24.83 0.05 15.08
N VAL A 18 -24.14 -0.07 13.96
CA VAL A 18 -22.79 -0.62 13.89
C VAL A 18 -21.88 0.28 14.73
N ALA A 19 -21.38 -0.26 15.83
CA ALA A 19 -20.41 0.41 16.68
C ALA A 19 -19.14 0.70 15.84
N ARG A 20 -18.89 1.98 15.56
CA ARG A 20 -17.62 2.46 15.04
C ARG A 20 -16.59 2.29 16.14
N THR A 21 -15.81 1.23 16.09
CA THR A 21 -14.59 1.11 16.89
C THR A 21 -13.68 2.25 16.46
N LYS A 22 -13.41 3.17 17.39
CA LYS A 22 -12.36 4.16 17.27
C LYS A 22 -11.05 3.40 17.11
N ALA A 23 -10.51 3.38 15.89
CA ALA A 23 -9.12 3.06 15.70
C ALA A 23 -8.31 4.14 16.39
N ASP A 24 -7.56 3.78 17.42
CA ASP A 24 -6.61 4.65 18.09
C ASP A 24 -5.55 5.10 17.08
N SER A 25 -5.76 6.25 16.48
CA SER A 25 -4.80 6.94 15.64
C SER A 25 -3.80 7.70 16.52
N LYS A 26 -2.81 7.00 17.06
CA LYS A 26 -1.61 7.63 17.58
C LYS A 26 -0.81 8.18 16.38
N PRO A 27 -0.42 9.46 16.33
CA PRO A 27 0.37 9.97 15.22
C PRO A 27 1.75 9.31 15.25
N ALA A 28 2.00 8.39 14.34
CA ALA A 28 3.30 7.74 14.17
C ALA A 28 4.29 8.73 13.56
N ARG A 29 5.06 9.42 14.40
CA ARG A 29 6.23 10.24 14.00
C ARG A 29 7.51 9.42 13.84
N ARG A 30 7.44 8.11 13.89
CA ARG A 30 8.54 7.21 13.53
C ARG A 30 8.09 6.40 12.32
N GLY A 31 8.91 6.36 11.28
CA GLY A 31 8.74 5.39 10.20
C GLY A 31 8.66 3.98 10.77
N LEU A 32 7.97 3.09 10.07
CA LEU A 32 7.87 1.67 10.46
C LEU A 32 9.25 1.04 10.52
N ALA A 33 9.44 0.19 11.52
CA ALA A 33 10.64 -0.62 11.69
C ALA A 33 10.37 -2.10 11.35
N VAL A 34 11.45 -2.85 11.15
CA VAL A 34 11.37 -4.31 11.00
C VAL A 34 10.77 -4.90 12.27
N GLY A 35 9.81 -5.82 12.11
CA GLY A 35 9.05 -6.44 13.18
C GLY A 35 7.75 -5.74 13.56
N ASP A 36 7.55 -4.47 13.15
CA ASP A 36 6.30 -3.77 13.40
C ASP A 36 5.14 -4.41 12.60
N PRO A 37 3.91 -4.39 13.12
CA PRO A 37 2.75 -4.77 12.34
C PRO A 37 2.53 -3.77 11.20
N ALA A 38 2.33 -4.26 9.99
CA ALA A 38 2.01 -3.41 8.85
C ALA A 38 0.65 -2.73 9.07
N PRO A 39 0.55 -1.40 8.86
CA PRO A 39 -0.73 -0.71 8.92
C PRO A 39 -1.73 -1.28 7.92
N ALA A 40 -2.99 -1.39 8.33
CA ALA A 40 -4.05 -1.83 7.45
C ALA A 40 -4.24 -0.85 6.29
N PHE A 41 -4.45 -1.37 5.11
CA PHE A 41 -4.84 -0.61 3.93
C PHE A 41 -5.90 -1.36 3.13
N ASP A 42 -6.66 -0.62 2.34
CA ASP A 42 -7.60 -1.12 1.34
C ASP A 42 -7.73 -0.07 0.25
N LEU A 43 -6.99 -0.25 -0.85
CA LEU A 43 -6.84 0.72 -1.92
C LEU A 43 -7.34 0.16 -3.26
N PRO A 44 -7.95 0.99 -4.11
CA PRO A 44 -8.28 0.61 -5.48
C PRO A 44 -7.03 0.52 -6.34
N GLY A 45 -6.94 -0.51 -7.17
CA GLY A 45 -5.89 -0.72 -8.17
C GLY A 45 -6.34 -0.37 -9.59
N ASP A 46 -5.37 -0.03 -10.43
CA ASP A 46 -5.60 0.23 -11.87
C ASP A 46 -5.98 -1.03 -12.68
N ASP A 47 -5.88 -2.20 -12.06
CA ASP A 47 -6.35 -3.49 -12.56
C ASP A 47 -7.86 -3.74 -12.32
N GLY A 48 -8.58 -2.75 -11.78
CA GLY A 48 -9.99 -2.83 -11.45
C GLY A 48 -10.31 -3.62 -10.18
N GLN A 49 -9.30 -4.03 -9.42
CA GLN A 49 -9.46 -4.73 -8.14
C GLN A 49 -9.15 -3.81 -6.95
N ARG A 50 -9.60 -4.21 -5.78
CA ARG A 50 -9.14 -3.62 -4.52
C ARG A 50 -8.08 -4.51 -3.90
N HIS A 51 -7.03 -3.89 -3.43
CA HIS A 51 -5.93 -4.57 -2.75
C HIS A 51 -5.87 -4.13 -1.30
N SER A 52 -5.83 -5.10 -0.39
CA SER A 52 -5.84 -4.83 1.04
C SER A 52 -4.83 -5.71 1.77
N LEU A 53 -4.39 -5.25 2.94
CA LEU A 53 -3.54 -6.06 3.81
C LEU A 53 -4.22 -7.40 4.16
N ALA A 54 -5.54 -7.38 4.44
CA ALA A 54 -6.31 -8.58 4.75
C ALA A 54 -6.36 -9.56 3.57
N GLY A 55 -6.49 -9.06 2.33
CA GLY A 55 -6.49 -9.88 1.11
C GLY A 55 -5.13 -10.48 0.77
N LEU A 56 -4.06 -9.94 1.33
CA LEU A 56 -2.68 -10.42 1.16
C LEU A 56 -2.17 -11.25 2.35
N GLN A 57 -3.00 -11.46 3.37
CA GLN A 57 -2.62 -12.25 4.55
C GLN A 57 -2.18 -13.67 4.17
N GLY A 58 -1.16 -14.17 4.82
CA GLY A 58 -0.55 -15.47 4.49
C GLY A 58 0.42 -15.43 3.29
N ARG A 59 0.61 -14.26 2.68
CA ARG A 59 1.52 -14.06 1.55
C ARG A 59 2.53 -12.96 1.86
N ARG A 60 3.78 -13.18 1.49
CA ARG A 60 4.79 -12.11 1.47
C ARG A 60 4.54 -11.21 0.27
N PHE A 61 4.70 -9.89 0.43
CA PHE A 61 4.54 -8.94 -0.68
C PHE A 61 5.43 -7.71 -0.49
N VAL A 62 5.71 -7.03 -1.60
CA VAL A 62 6.42 -5.74 -1.63
C VAL A 62 5.40 -4.63 -1.82
N LEU A 63 5.44 -3.62 -0.95
CA LEU A 63 4.66 -2.39 -1.05
C LEU A 63 5.63 -1.21 -1.18
N TYR A 64 5.62 -0.52 -2.33
CA TYR A 64 6.49 0.63 -2.52
C TYR A 64 5.69 1.91 -2.79
N PHE A 65 6.09 2.99 -2.12
CA PHE A 65 5.50 4.32 -2.23
C PHE A 65 6.39 5.20 -3.08
N TYR A 66 5.81 5.86 -4.09
CA TYR A 66 6.52 6.73 -5.01
C TYR A 66 5.78 8.05 -5.23
N PRO A 67 6.49 9.17 -5.48
CA PRO A 67 5.89 10.51 -5.51
C PRO A 67 4.85 10.73 -6.60
N ARG A 68 5.09 10.27 -7.83
CA ARG A 68 4.22 10.57 -8.98
C ARG A 68 4.51 9.71 -10.19
N ASP A 69 3.45 9.32 -10.91
CA ASP A 69 3.53 8.64 -12.20
C ASP A 69 4.35 9.42 -13.23
N SER A 70 5.02 8.69 -14.11
CA SER A 70 5.72 9.22 -15.28
C SER A 70 6.82 10.25 -14.99
N THR A 71 7.25 10.40 -13.74
CA THR A 71 8.47 11.15 -13.42
C THR A 71 9.72 10.28 -13.65
N PRO A 72 10.89 10.86 -13.99
CA PRO A 72 12.07 10.07 -14.36
C PRO A 72 12.47 9.03 -13.33
N GLY A 73 12.61 9.41 -12.05
CA GLY A 73 13.02 8.49 -10.99
C GLY A 73 11.97 7.41 -10.69
N CYS A 74 10.67 7.75 -10.74
CA CYS A 74 9.60 6.77 -10.52
C CYS A 74 9.48 5.81 -11.70
N THR A 75 9.72 6.30 -12.92
CA THR A 75 9.77 5.44 -14.11
C THR A 75 10.93 4.45 -14.05
N THR A 76 12.12 4.91 -13.68
CA THR A 76 13.28 4.02 -13.51
C THR A 76 12.99 2.93 -12.47
N GLU A 77 12.48 3.31 -11.30
CA GLU A 77 12.14 2.35 -10.23
C GLU A 77 11.08 1.33 -10.67
N ALA A 78 10.01 1.79 -11.33
CA ALA A 78 8.97 0.91 -11.83
C ALA A 78 9.48 -0.08 -12.89
N CYS A 79 10.35 0.38 -13.82
CA CYS A 79 11.00 -0.46 -14.80
C CYS A 79 11.97 -1.47 -14.14
N ASP A 80 12.73 -1.04 -13.13
CA ASP A 80 13.61 -1.93 -12.39
C ASP A 80 12.85 -3.03 -11.66
N PHE A 81 11.69 -2.73 -11.08
CA PHE A 81 10.79 -3.74 -10.51
C PHE A 81 10.18 -4.65 -11.57
N ARG A 82 9.72 -4.09 -12.71
CA ARG A 82 9.21 -4.88 -13.85
C ARG A 82 10.23 -5.92 -14.31
N ASP A 83 11.47 -5.51 -14.49
CA ASP A 83 12.52 -6.39 -14.99
C ASP A 83 12.86 -7.53 -14.01
N ARG A 84 12.57 -7.34 -12.71
CA ARG A 84 12.74 -8.34 -11.65
C ARG A 84 11.47 -9.06 -11.26
N GLU A 85 10.34 -8.64 -11.81
CA GLU A 85 9.03 -9.22 -11.51
C GLU A 85 8.97 -10.74 -11.76
N PRO A 86 9.54 -11.30 -12.83
CA PRO A 86 9.52 -12.75 -13.02
C PRO A 86 10.16 -13.51 -11.87
N ALA A 87 11.26 -13.00 -11.31
CA ALA A 87 11.94 -13.60 -10.17
C ALA A 87 11.14 -13.45 -8.87
N LEU A 88 10.51 -12.29 -8.64
CA LEU A 88 9.63 -12.02 -7.51
C LEU A 88 8.36 -12.89 -7.57
N LYS A 89 7.74 -13.02 -8.74
CA LYS A 89 6.60 -13.93 -8.97
C LYS A 89 6.97 -15.39 -8.72
N LYS A 90 8.15 -15.84 -9.17
CA LYS A 90 8.64 -17.19 -8.89
C LYS A 90 8.82 -17.44 -7.39
N ALA A 91 9.18 -16.41 -6.62
CA ALA A 91 9.23 -16.47 -5.16
C ALA A 91 7.85 -16.34 -4.48
N GLY A 92 6.76 -16.16 -5.24
CA GLY A 92 5.42 -15.97 -4.70
C GLY A 92 5.18 -14.60 -4.08
N VAL A 93 6.02 -13.60 -4.41
CA VAL A 93 6.01 -12.26 -3.79
C VAL A 93 5.50 -11.23 -4.81
N PRO A 94 4.22 -10.82 -4.76
CA PRO A 94 3.71 -9.75 -5.60
C PRO A 94 4.30 -8.39 -5.20
N VAL A 95 4.38 -7.50 -6.19
CA VAL A 95 4.75 -6.09 -6.01
C VAL A 95 3.51 -5.23 -6.16
N LEU A 96 3.37 -4.20 -5.33
CA LEU A 96 2.30 -3.22 -5.35
C LEU A 96 2.91 -1.83 -5.27
N GLY A 97 2.65 -0.99 -6.25
CA GLY A 97 3.06 0.42 -6.21
C GLY A 97 1.94 1.30 -5.66
N VAL A 98 2.27 2.32 -4.88
CA VAL A 98 1.29 3.25 -4.28
C VAL A 98 1.72 4.68 -4.54
N SER A 99 0.83 5.49 -5.07
CA SER A 99 0.99 6.95 -5.13
C SER A 99 -0.35 7.68 -4.96
N GLY A 100 -0.30 9.01 -4.90
CA GLY A 100 -1.49 9.86 -4.85
C GLY A 100 -2.15 10.09 -6.22
N ASP A 101 -1.62 9.52 -7.30
CA ASP A 101 -2.20 9.67 -8.63
C ASP A 101 -3.51 8.88 -8.76
N ASP A 102 -4.37 9.29 -9.71
CA ASP A 102 -5.62 8.60 -9.97
C ASP A 102 -5.44 7.32 -10.81
N LEU A 103 -6.44 6.45 -10.80
CA LEU A 103 -6.42 5.16 -11.51
C LEU A 103 -6.23 5.31 -13.03
N LYS A 104 -6.69 6.42 -13.62
CA LYS A 104 -6.52 6.69 -15.05
C LYS A 104 -5.06 7.01 -15.38
N SER A 105 -4.38 7.74 -14.49
CA SER A 105 -2.95 8.00 -14.59
C SER A 105 -2.16 6.70 -14.44
N HIS A 106 -2.47 5.90 -13.41
CA HIS A 106 -1.86 4.60 -13.18
C HIS A 106 -2.00 3.66 -14.38
N ALA A 107 -3.20 3.54 -14.95
CA ALA A 107 -3.44 2.69 -16.13
C ALA A 107 -2.59 3.13 -17.34
N LYS A 108 -2.44 4.45 -17.58
CA LYS A 108 -1.57 4.99 -18.62
C LYS A 108 -0.10 4.69 -18.34
N PHE A 109 0.34 4.91 -17.10
CA PHE A 109 1.73 4.69 -16.68
C PHE A 109 2.08 3.20 -16.80
N ARG A 110 1.25 2.33 -16.24
CA ARG A 110 1.39 0.87 -16.33
C ARG A 110 1.42 0.39 -17.77
N GLY A 111 0.49 0.82 -18.61
CA GLY A 111 0.43 0.44 -20.03
C GLY A 111 1.63 0.91 -20.83
N LYS A 112 2.07 2.16 -20.62
CA LYS A 112 3.22 2.75 -21.30
C LYS A 112 4.53 1.99 -21.04
N TYR A 113 4.73 1.56 -19.81
CA TYR A 113 5.97 0.89 -19.39
C TYR A 113 5.82 -0.62 -19.21
N GLN A 114 4.66 -1.18 -19.58
CA GLN A 114 4.35 -2.61 -19.54
C GLN A 114 4.64 -3.23 -18.15
N LEU A 115 4.17 -2.53 -17.08
CA LEU A 115 4.32 -3.02 -15.72
C LEU A 115 3.37 -4.19 -15.49
N GLY A 116 3.88 -5.31 -15.02
CA GLY A 116 3.11 -6.54 -14.79
C GLY A 116 2.41 -6.59 -13.41
N PHE A 117 2.57 -5.56 -12.60
CA PHE A 117 2.01 -5.44 -11.25
C PHE A 117 1.06 -4.23 -11.14
N PRO A 118 0.09 -4.26 -10.21
CA PRO A 118 -0.89 -3.18 -10.04
C PRO A 118 -0.30 -1.95 -9.37
N LEU A 119 -0.88 -0.78 -9.73
CA LEU A 119 -0.62 0.50 -9.09
C LEU A 119 -1.87 0.94 -8.33
N LEU A 120 -1.70 1.31 -7.07
CA LEU A 120 -2.78 1.61 -6.12
C LEU A 120 -2.87 3.11 -5.88
N SER A 121 -4.09 3.63 -5.88
CA SER A 121 -4.38 5.05 -5.68
C SER A 121 -4.65 5.36 -4.20
N ASP A 122 -3.85 6.26 -3.62
CA ASP A 122 -3.94 6.80 -2.25
C ASP A 122 -3.97 8.34 -2.32
N PRO A 123 -5.07 8.94 -2.84
CA PRO A 123 -5.11 10.36 -3.19
C PRO A 123 -5.03 11.30 -1.97
N ASP A 124 -5.47 10.86 -0.82
CA ASP A 124 -5.38 11.59 0.45
C ASP A 124 -4.11 11.27 1.25
N HIS A 125 -3.24 10.40 0.73
CA HIS A 125 -2.01 9.95 1.36
C HIS A 125 -2.19 9.33 2.74
N ALA A 126 -3.38 8.81 3.06
CA ALA A 126 -3.69 8.24 4.36
C ALA A 126 -2.86 6.98 4.63
N VAL A 127 -2.74 6.10 3.63
CA VAL A 127 -1.92 4.89 3.74
C VAL A 127 -0.44 5.24 3.74
N ALA A 128 0.01 6.13 2.84
CA ALA A 128 1.39 6.61 2.85
C ALA A 128 1.78 7.23 4.19
N GLY A 129 0.87 8.00 4.81
CA GLY A 129 1.06 8.57 6.15
C GLY A 129 1.16 7.52 7.25
N ALA A 130 0.31 6.49 7.23
CA ALA A 130 0.34 5.38 8.18
C ALA A 130 1.65 4.58 8.12
N TYR A 131 2.20 4.43 6.91
CA TYR A 131 3.50 3.77 6.70
C TYR A 131 4.71 4.67 6.95
N GLY A 132 4.51 5.95 7.30
CA GLY A 132 5.59 6.93 7.45
C GLY A 132 6.25 7.33 6.12
N ALA A 133 5.61 7.00 5.00
CA ALA A 133 6.05 7.32 3.65
C ALA A 133 5.49 8.68 3.13
N PHE A 134 4.88 9.47 4.00
CA PHE A 134 4.40 10.82 3.70
C PHE A 134 4.84 11.79 4.79
N GLY A 135 5.41 12.90 4.39
CA GLY A 135 5.89 13.90 5.34
C GLY A 135 6.60 15.07 4.67
N GLU A 136 7.26 15.86 5.50
CA GLU A 136 8.06 16.97 5.04
C GLU A 136 9.34 16.48 4.35
N LYS A 137 9.60 16.97 3.15
CA LYS A 137 10.84 16.75 2.41
C LYS A 137 11.40 18.07 1.89
N MET A 138 12.71 18.20 1.94
CA MET A 138 13.40 19.34 1.36
C MET A 138 13.50 19.17 -0.16
N MET A 139 13.01 20.15 -0.91
CA MET A 139 13.07 20.17 -2.36
C MET A 139 13.36 21.61 -2.82
N TYR A 140 14.47 21.80 -3.54
CA TYR A 140 14.94 23.12 -3.99
C TYR A 140 15.02 24.15 -2.85
N GLY A 141 15.52 23.74 -1.67
CA GLY A 141 15.67 24.63 -0.50
C GLY A 141 14.36 24.99 0.22
N ARG A 142 13.22 24.35 -0.14
CA ARG A 142 11.92 24.55 0.52
C ARG A 142 11.42 23.25 1.13
N ALA A 143 10.80 23.37 2.30
CA ALA A 143 10.10 22.26 2.94
C ALA A 143 8.74 22.08 2.26
N LEU A 144 8.50 20.92 1.67
CA LEU A 144 7.25 20.54 1.00
C LEU A 144 6.71 19.24 1.59
N GLN A 145 5.40 19.17 1.78
CA GLN A 145 4.75 17.91 2.12
C GLN A 145 4.62 17.02 0.88
N GLY A 146 4.90 15.75 1.02
CA GLY A 146 4.76 14.82 -0.08
C GLY A 146 5.22 13.41 0.25
N ILE A 147 5.04 12.49 -0.70
CA ILE A 147 5.49 11.11 -0.54
C ILE A 147 7.02 11.07 -0.47
N ILE A 148 7.52 10.44 0.57
CA ILE A 148 8.90 10.02 0.75
C ILE A 148 9.00 8.63 0.11
N ARG A 149 9.82 8.49 -0.94
CA ARG A 149 10.02 7.22 -1.60
C ARG A 149 10.46 6.17 -0.59
N SER A 150 9.64 5.15 -0.41
CA SER A 150 9.84 4.13 0.62
C SER A 150 9.34 2.78 0.12
N THR A 151 10.00 1.71 0.51
CA THR A 151 9.60 0.34 0.17
C THR A 151 9.59 -0.50 1.42
N PHE A 152 8.59 -1.37 1.51
CA PHE A 152 8.39 -2.29 2.61
C PHE A 152 8.25 -3.70 2.07
N LEU A 153 8.97 -4.65 2.65
CA LEU A 153 8.73 -6.07 2.49
C LEU A 153 7.87 -6.52 3.66
N ILE A 154 6.67 -7.01 3.38
CA ILE A 154 5.73 -7.46 4.40
C ILE A 154 5.66 -8.99 4.37
N GLY A 155 5.81 -9.59 5.54
CA GLY A 155 5.76 -11.04 5.72
C GLY A 155 4.34 -11.61 5.70
N PRO A 156 4.22 -12.95 5.64
CA PRO A 156 2.93 -13.64 5.63
C PRO A 156 2.10 -13.41 6.89
N ASP A 157 2.76 -13.07 8.00
CA ASP A 157 2.16 -12.72 9.29
C ASP A 157 1.68 -11.27 9.38
N GLY A 158 1.83 -10.49 8.29
CA GLY A 158 1.47 -9.08 8.24
C GLY A 158 2.46 -8.17 8.97
N ARG A 159 3.68 -8.64 9.24
CA ARG A 159 4.74 -7.81 9.83
C ARG A 159 5.75 -7.35 8.79
N VAL A 160 6.38 -6.23 9.09
CA VAL A 160 7.46 -5.68 8.28
C VAL A 160 8.71 -6.54 8.42
N GLU A 161 9.19 -7.12 7.32
CA GLU A 161 10.43 -7.91 7.28
C GLU A 161 11.63 -7.07 6.84
N ALA A 162 11.43 -6.05 5.99
CA ALA A 162 12.48 -5.10 5.61
C ALA A 162 11.88 -3.73 5.24
N VAL A 163 12.68 -2.68 5.46
CA VAL A 163 12.31 -1.28 5.20
C VAL A 163 13.43 -0.58 4.45
N TRP A 164 13.08 0.18 3.42
CA TRP A 164 13.96 1.13 2.74
C TRP A 164 13.26 2.49 2.72
N SER A 165 13.75 3.44 3.49
CA SER A 165 13.21 4.80 3.57
C SER A 165 14.27 5.80 4.07
N PRO A 166 14.60 6.87 3.31
CA PRO A 166 14.21 7.08 1.91
C PRO A 166 14.97 6.19 0.93
N VAL A 167 14.32 5.83 -0.18
CA VAL A 167 14.92 4.99 -1.22
C VAL A 167 15.78 5.80 -2.17
N LYS A 168 16.96 5.27 -2.49
CA LYS A 168 17.76 5.64 -3.67
C LYS A 168 17.46 4.62 -4.77
N VAL A 169 17.01 5.09 -5.94
CA VAL A 169 16.48 4.20 -7.00
C VAL A 169 17.53 3.22 -7.54
N ALA A 170 18.78 3.69 -7.74
CA ALA A 170 19.83 2.85 -8.31
C ALA A 170 20.09 1.58 -7.48
N GLY A 171 19.88 0.41 -8.09
CA GLY A 171 20.09 -0.90 -7.45
C GLY A 171 19.01 -1.31 -6.42
N HIS A 172 17.99 -0.46 -6.19
CA HIS A 172 17.00 -0.71 -5.16
C HIS A 172 16.18 -1.98 -5.39
N ALA A 173 15.63 -2.17 -6.59
CA ALA A 173 14.81 -3.34 -6.89
C ALA A 173 15.61 -4.65 -6.79
N GLU A 174 16.94 -4.62 -7.04
CA GLU A 174 17.81 -5.77 -6.79
C GLU A 174 17.98 -6.04 -5.29
N ALA A 175 18.17 -4.98 -4.49
CA ALA A 175 18.28 -5.13 -3.03
C ALA A 175 16.98 -5.72 -2.44
N VAL A 176 15.82 -5.32 -2.96
CA VAL A 176 14.52 -5.89 -2.57
C VAL A 176 14.43 -7.37 -2.96
N LEU A 177 14.83 -7.74 -4.18
CA LEU A 177 14.84 -9.14 -4.62
C LEU A 177 15.77 -9.99 -3.76
N GLN A 178 16.93 -9.45 -3.38
CA GLN A 178 17.87 -10.14 -2.50
C GLN A 178 17.25 -10.37 -1.10
N ALA A 179 16.62 -9.35 -0.51
CA ALA A 179 15.94 -9.48 0.77
C ALA A 179 14.80 -10.53 0.72
N VAL A 180 14.06 -10.59 -0.39
CA VAL A 180 13.04 -11.63 -0.60
C VAL A 180 13.65 -13.03 -0.59
N ARG A 181 14.80 -13.22 -1.25
CA ARG A 181 15.51 -14.51 -1.27
C ARG A 181 16.00 -14.90 0.13
N GLU A 182 16.54 -13.95 0.88
CA GLU A 182 17.01 -14.17 2.24
C GLU A 182 15.87 -14.50 3.20
N ALA A 183 14.76 -13.79 3.11
CA ALA A 183 13.56 -14.04 3.90
C ALA A 183 12.94 -15.40 3.58
N ALA A 184 12.96 -15.84 2.32
CA ALA A 184 12.52 -17.17 1.90
C ALA A 184 13.44 -18.29 2.41
N ALA A 185 14.74 -18.00 2.60
CA ALA A 185 15.72 -18.94 3.14
C ALA A 185 15.72 -19.00 4.69
N GLY A 186 14.82 -18.27 5.38
CA GLY A 186 14.72 -18.25 6.83
C GLY A 186 15.79 -17.40 7.55
N LYS A 187 16.49 -16.54 6.80
CA LYS A 187 17.43 -15.56 7.37
C LYS A 187 16.71 -14.23 7.51
N ALA A 188 16.32 -13.87 8.74
CA ALA A 188 15.86 -12.51 9.03
C ALA A 188 17.01 -11.53 8.78
N THR A 189 16.81 -10.59 7.86
CA THR A 189 17.79 -9.53 7.60
C THR A 189 17.70 -8.52 8.74
N SER A 190 18.60 -8.61 9.72
CA SER A 190 18.89 -7.51 10.63
C SER A 190 19.76 -6.51 9.85
N ALA A 191 19.19 -5.35 9.53
CA ALA A 191 19.93 -4.20 9.03
C ALA A 191 19.94 -3.08 10.07
#